data_4def1496937ba7ed77a612778a17a9b6
#
_entry.id   4def1496937ba7ed77a612778a17a9b6
#
_cell.length_a   1.000
_cell.length_b   1.000
_cell.length_c   1.000
_cell.angle_alpha   90.00
_cell.angle_beta   90.00
_cell.angle_gamma   90.00
#
_symmetry.space_group_name_H-M   'P 1'
#
loop_
_entity.id
_entity.type
_entity.pdbx_description
1 polymer ?
#
loop_
_entity_poly.entity_id
_entity_poly.type
_entity_poly.pdbx_seq_one_letter_code
_entity_poly.pdbx_strand_id
1 'polypeptide(L)'
;MGRSIINELLDKSKEAMVSAVQIYNNPLIKFKSEMFIITAIISWTYLLHAYYRKKGIDYRYFHMKGKRKRYDKTKNGAYKHWELERCINEQEFPLDKDTANNLMFLIGIRH
;
A
#
# COMPACT_ATOMS: atom_id res chain seq x y z
N MET A 1 20.64 -17.07 3.02
CA MET A 1 19.32 -16.80 3.54
C MET A 1 18.66 -15.62 2.87
N GLY A 2 17.43 -15.75 2.45
CA GLY A 2 16.70 -14.65 1.81
C GLY A 2 16.41 -13.52 2.79
N ARG A 3 16.14 -12.35 2.25
CA ARG A 3 15.71 -11.20 3.03
C ARG A 3 14.32 -11.46 3.59
N SER A 4 13.99 -10.86 4.73
CA SER A 4 12.64 -10.95 5.26
C SER A 4 11.67 -10.22 4.33
N ILE A 5 10.41 -10.65 4.34
CA ILE A 5 9.36 -9.98 3.56
C ILE A 5 9.17 -8.55 4.03
N ILE A 6 9.31 -8.30 5.34
CA ILE A 6 9.22 -6.95 5.89
C ILE A 6 10.28 -6.05 5.25
N ASN A 7 11.52 -6.51 5.16
CA ASN A 7 12.59 -5.72 4.55
C ASN A 7 12.33 -5.47 3.06
N GLU A 8 11.82 -6.48 2.35
CA GLU A 8 11.44 -6.30 0.94
C GLU A 8 10.36 -5.23 0.78
N LEU A 9 9.33 -5.26 1.62
CA LEU A 9 8.26 -4.27 1.58
C LEU A 9 8.77 -2.86 1.88
N LEU A 10 9.66 -2.73 2.87
CA LEU A 10 10.27 -1.44 3.19
C LEU A 10 11.12 -0.92 2.04
N ASP A 11 11.90 -1.78 1.41
CA ASP A 11 12.71 -1.38 0.26
C ASP A 11 11.84 -0.95 -0.92
N LYS A 12 10.77 -1.69 -1.21
CA LYS A 12 9.83 -1.32 -2.26
C LYS A 12 9.16 0.02 -1.96
N SER A 13 8.80 0.27 -0.70
CA SER A 13 8.23 1.54 -0.28
C SER A 13 9.20 2.69 -0.53
N LYS A 14 10.45 2.55 -0.12
CA LYS A 14 11.49 3.54 -0.32
C LYS A 14 11.74 3.81 -1.80
N GLU A 15 11.84 2.74 -2.58
CA GLU A 15 12.08 2.84 -4.02
C GLU A 15 10.94 3.56 -4.72
N ALA A 16 9.70 3.25 -4.35
CA ALA A 16 8.54 3.93 -4.89
C ALA A 16 8.55 5.42 -4.53
N MET A 17 8.91 5.76 -3.29
CA MET A 17 8.96 7.16 -2.87
C MET A 17 10.05 7.93 -3.60
N VAL A 18 11.24 7.34 -3.77
CA VAL A 18 12.32 7.96 -4.55
C VAL A 18 11.86 8.18 -5.98
N SER A 19 11.21 7.18 -6.58
CA SER A 19 10.65 7.30 -7.94
C SER A 19 9.62 8.42 -8.02
N ALA A 20 8.75 8.55 -7.03
CA ALA A 20 7.74 9.61 -6.99
C ALA A 20 8.40 11.00 -7.00
N VAL A 21 9.44 11.19 -6.18
CA VAL A 21 10.17 12.47 -6.13
C VAL A 21 10.85 12.76 -7.47
N GLN A 22 11.48 11.75 -8.07
CA GLN A 22 12.14 11.90 -9.38
C GLN A 22 11.13 12.26 -10.47
N ILE A 23 9.97 11.63 -10.47
CA ILE A 23 8.89 11.95 -11.42
C ILE A 23 8.47 13.41 -11.25
N TYR A 24 8.23 13.83 -10.02
CA TYR A 24 7.78 15.18 -9.72
C TYR A 24 8.79 16.24 -10.18
N ASN A 25 10.08 15.94 -10.05
CA ASN A 25 11.16 16.87 -10.40
C ASN A 25 11.58 16.79 -11.86
N ASN A 26 11.02 15.89 -12.67
CA ASN A 26 11.42 15.72 -14.06
C ASN A 26 10.56 16.61 -14.97
N PRO A 27 11.14 17.66 -15.59
CA PRO A 27 10.37 18.57 -16.44
C PRO A 27 9.86 17.95 -17.75
N LEU A 28 10.39 16.79 -18.12
CA LEU A 28 10.00 16.09 -19.35
C LEU A 28 8.74 15.26 -19.18
N ILE A 29 8.32 15.00 -17.95
CA ILE A 29 7.13 14.20 -17.69
C ILE A 29 5.90 15.09 -17.74
N LYS A 30 4.96 14.75 -18.63
CA LYS A 30 3.78 15.56 -18.93
C LYS A 30 2.72 15.48 -17.85
N PHE A 31 2.47 14.28 -17.32
CA PHE A 31 1.44 14.02 -16.32
C PHE A 31 2.05 13.70 -14.96
N LYS A 32 2.99 14.54 -14.54
CA LYS A 32 3.78 14.23 -13.34
C LYS A 32 2.96 14.24 -12.05
N SER A 33 1.91 15.06 -11.95
CA SER A 33 1.06 15.07 -10.75
C SER A 33 0.34 13.74 -10.58
N GLU A 34 -0.25 13.22 -11.66
CA GLU A 34 -0.93 11.92 -11.62
C GLU A 34 0.04 10.79 -11.30
N MET A 35 1.20 10.77 -11.97
CA MET A 35 2.22 9.75 -11.76
C MET A 35 2.78 9.81 -10.34
N PHE A 36 2.99 11.02 -9.81
CA PHE A 36 3.44 11.22 -8.45
C PHE A 36 2.44 10.63 -7.44
N ILE A 37 1.15 10.94 -7.62
CA ILE A 37 0.10 10.48 -6.69
C ILE A 37 0.01 8.96 -6.70
N ILE A 38 -0.02 8.34 -7.88
CA ILE A 38 -0.09 6.89 -8.01
C ILE A 38 1.11 6.22 -7.33
N THR A 39 2.31 6.74 -7.59
CA THR A 39 3.55 6.17 -7.05
C THR A 39 3.64 6.37 -5.54
N ALA A 40 3.19 7.53 -5.04
CA ALA A 40 3.14 7.79 -3.61
C ALA A 40 2.16 6.85 -2.89
N ILE A 41 1.00 6.58 -3.51
CA ILE A 41 0.04 5.62 -2.96
C ILE A 41 0.65 4.23 -2.87
N ILE A 42 1.40 3.82 -3.89
CA ILE A 42 2.12 2.54 -3.88
C ILE A 42 3.11 2.48 -2.72
N SER A 43 3.88 3.56 -2.54
CA SER A 43 4.85 3.65 -1.44
C SER A 43 4.19 3.48 -0.08
N TRP A 44 3.10 4.21 0.17
CA TRP A 44 2.37 4.12 1.43
C TRP A 44 1.75 2.73 1.64
N THR A 45 1.26 2.11 0.58
CA THR A 45 0.69 0.78 0.65
C THR A 45 1.74 -0.25 1.12
N TYR A 46 2.92 -0.23 0.52
CA TYR A 46 3.99 -1.13 0.93
C TYR A 46 4.44 -0.86 2.36
N LEU A 47 4.52 0.41 2.75
CA LEU A 47 4.92 0.78 4.11
C LEU A 47 3.95 0.22 5.14
N LEU A 48 2.65 0.37 4.90
CA LEU A 48 1.62 -0.13 5.82
C LEU A 48 1.56 -1.66 5.82
N HIS A 49 1.76 -2.31 4.67
CA HIS A 49 1.88 -3.77 4.64
C HIS A 49 3.04 -4.25 5.50
N ALA A 50 4.20 -3.57 5.44
CA ALA A 50 5.34 -3.90 6.28
C ALA A 50 5.00 -3.75 7.76
N TYR A 51 4.33 -2.66 8.11
CA TYR A 51 3.92 -2.40 9.49
C TYR A 51 2.95 -3.47 9.99
N TYR A 52 1.91 -3.79 9.22
CA TYR A 52 0.92 -4.79 9.62
C TYR A 52 1.56 -6.17 9.74
N ARG A 53 2.44 -6.52 8.81
CA ARG A 53 3.14 -7.79 8.88
C ARG A 53 3.99 -7.90 10.14
N LYS A 54 4.67 -6.81 10.52
CA LYS A 54 5.46 -6.77 11.76
C LYS A 54 4.58 -6.94 12.99
N LYS A 55 3.36 -6.42 12.95
CA LYS A 55 2.39 -6.55 14.03
C LYS A 55 1.65 -7.88 14.03
N GLY A 56 1.90 -8.74 13.07
CA GLY A 56 1.20 -10.02 12.95
C GLY A 56 -0.21 -9.90 12.42
N ILE A 57 -0.54 -8.79 11.77
CA ILE A 57 -1.86 -8.57 11.15
C ILE A 57 -1.81 -9.07 9.72
N ASP A 58 -2.78 -9.90 9.35
CA ASP A 58 -2.90 -10.44 8.01
C ASP A 58 -3.60 -9.42 7.12
N TYR A 59 -2.88 -8.84 6.18
CA TYR A 59 -3.40 -7.82 5.26
C TYR A 59 -3.87 -8.41 3.93
N ARG A 60 -4.30 -9.68 3.94
CA ARG A 60 -4.91 -10.33 2.77
C ARG A 60 -6.42 -10.30 2.89
N TYR A 61 -7.09 -10.16 1.77
CA TYR A 61 -8.54 -10.31 1.73
C TYR A 61 -8.92 -11.77 1.89
N PHE A 62 -9.98 -12.02 2.63
CA PHE A 62 -10.50 -13.37 2.80
C PHE A 62 -12.02 -13.32 2.99
N HIS A 63 -12.66 -14.47 2.82
CA HIS A 63 -14.06 -14.66 3.17
C HIS A 63 -14.19 -15.99 3.91
N MET A 64 -15.25 -16.11 4.69
CA MET A 64 -15.50 -17.34 5.43
C MET A 64 -16.34 -18.30 4.57
N LYS A 65 -15.88 -19.55 4.49
CA LYS A 65 -16.64 -20.63 3.88
C LYS A 65 -16.89 -21.67 4.96
N GLY A 66 -18.08 -21.58 5.59
CA GLY A 66 -18.35 -22.32 6.81
C GLY A 66 -17.45 -21.82 7.94
N LYS A 67 -16.68 -22.71 8.54
CA LYS A 67 -15.75 -22.37 9.62
C LYS A 67 -14.33 -22.07 9.16
N ARG A 68 -14.07 -22.13 7.84
CA ARG A 68 -12.73 -21.97 7.26
C ARG A 68 -12.58 -20.62 6.59
N LYS A 69 -11.39 -20.02 6.72
CA LYS A 69 -11.00 -18.87 5.93
C LYS A 69 -10.62 -19.32 4.53
N ARG A 70 -11.13 -18.60 3.53
CA ARG A 70 -10.71 -18.75 2.14
C ARG A 70 -10.14 -17.42 1.69
N TYR A 71 -8.86 -17.40 1.35
CA TYR A 71 -8.21 -16.18 0.90
C TYR A 71 -8.58 -15.87 -0.54
N ASP A 72 -8.91 -14.62 -0.79
CA ASP A 72 -9.26 -14.15 -2.13
C ASP A 72 -8.00 -14.14 -2.99
N LYS A 73 -8.17 -14.48 -4.27
CA LYS A 73 -7.04 -14.57 -5.20
C LYS A 73 -7.35 -13.80 -6.47
N THR A 74 -6.29 -13.30 -7.10
CA THR A 74 -6.36 -12.73 -8.44
C THR A 74 -6.55 -13.85 -9.46
N LYS A 75 -6.79 -13.47 -10.73
CA LYS A 75 -6.91 -14.42 -11.83
C LYS A 75 -5.67 -15.28 -11.98
N ASN A 76 -4.50 -14.77 -11.60
CA ASN A 76 -3.23 -15.48 -11.70
C ASN A 76 -2.91 -16.34 -10.48
N GLY A 77 -3.83 -16.43 -9.53
CA GLY A 77 -3.66 -17.25 -8.34
C GLY A 77 -2.90 -16.63 -7.21
N ALA A 78 -2.53 -15.34 -7.32
CA ALA A 78 -1.88 -14.62 -6.23
C ALA A 78 -2.92 -14.14 -5.21
N TYR A 79 -2.51 -14.05 -3.95
CA TYR A 79 -3.39 -13.51 -2.92
C TYR A 79 -3.68 -12.03 -3.15
N LYS A 80 -4.92 -11.62 -2.88
CA LYS A 80 -5.29 -10.20 -2.89
C LYS A 80 -4.93 -9.57 -1.57
N HIS A 81 -4.10 -8.54 -1.62
CA HIS A 81 -3.71 -7.78 -0.44
C HIS A 81 -4.50 -6.48 -0.35
N TRP A 82 -4.58 -5.92 0.87
CA TRP A 82 -5.32 -4.67 1.09
C TRP A 82 -4.70 -3.53 0.27
N GLU A 83 -5.55 -2.79 -0.43
CA GLU A 83 -5.17 -1.51 -0.99
C GLU A 83 -5.08 -0.46 0.13
N LEU A 84 -4.61 0.75 -0.22
CA LEU A 84 -4.32 1.78 0.79
C LEU A 84 -5.56 2.15 1.60
N GLU A 85 -6.73 2.28 0.97
CA GLU A 85 -7.96 2.64 1.69
C GLU A 85 -8.27 1.64 2.80
N ARG A 86 -8.18 0.35 2.52
CA ARG A 86 -8.40 -0.69 3.53
C ARG A 86 -7.36 -0.62 4.64
N CYS A 87 -6.12 -0.34 4.28
CA CYS A 87 -5.05 -0.20 5.28
C CYS A 87 -5.32 0.96 6.23
N ILE A 88 -5.83 2.07 5.71
CA ILE A 88 -6.15 3.25 6.53
C ILE A 88 -7.33 2.96 7.46
N ASN A 89 -8.30 2.19 7.01
CA ASN A 89 -9.49 1.89 7.78
C ASN A 89 -9.30 0.76 8.80
N GLU A 90 -8.08 0.21 8.88
CA GLU A 90 -7.77 -0.80 9.88
C GLU A 90 -7.70 -0.19 11.27
N GLN A 91 -8.28 -0.89 12.26
CA GLN A 91 -8.31 -0.45 13.65
C GLN A 91 -6.91 -0.17 14.20
N GLU A 92 -5.92 -0.93 13.74
CA GLU A 92 -4.52 -0.81 14.18
C GLU A 92 -3.70 0.19 13.33
N PHE A 93 -4.35 1.03 12.53
CA PHE A 93 -3.65 2.02 11.73
C PHE A 93 -2.78 2.89 12.64
N PRO A 94 -1.46 2.99 12.33
CA PRO A 94 -0.50 3.56 13.28
C PRO A 94 -0.43 5.08 13.31
N LEU A 95 -1.04 5.76 12.36
CA LEU A 95 -0.88 7.21 12.20
C LEU A 95 -2.12 7.94 12.70
N ASP A 96 -2.00 9.27 12.80
CA ASP A 96 -3.08 10.09 13.31
C ASP A 96 -4.20 10.28 12.28
N LYS A 97 -5.29 10.88 12.75
CA LYS A 97 -6.46 11.13 11.92
C LYS A 97 -6.17 12.10 10.79
N ASP A 98 -5.34 13.10 11.03
CA ASP A 98 -4.99 14.09 10.01
C ASP A 98 -4.23 13.44 8.86
N THR A 99 -3.27 12.57 9.18
CA THR A 99 -2.54 11.82 8.17
C THR A 99 -3.48 10.89 7.39
N ALA A 100 -4.37 10.19 8.10
CA ALA A 100 -5.38 9.34 7.47
C ALA A 100 -6.23 10.13 6.48
N ASN A 101 -6.71 11.30 6.89
CA ASN A 101 -7.53 12.16 6.04
C ASN A 101 -6.77 12.66 4.81
N ASN A 102 -5.49 13.00 4.98
CA ASN A 102 -4.64 13.43 3.87
C ASN A 102 -4.44 12.29 2.86
N LEU A 103 -4.21 11.08 3.34
CA LEU A 103 -4.06 9.93 2.46
C LEU A 103 -5.36 9.61 1.73
N MET A 104 -6.50 9.71 2.42
CA MET A 104 -7.81 9.52 1.79
C MET A 104 -8.07 10.57 0.71
N PHE A 105 -7.62 11.81 0.95
CA PHE A 105 -7.70 12.86 -0.05
C PHE A 105 -6.89 12.51 -1.30
N LEU A 106 -5.68 11.99 -1.13
CA LEU A 106 -4.86 11.55 -2.27
C LEU A 106 -5.54 10.45 -3.06
N ILE A 107 -6.15 9.49 -2.38
CA ILE A 107 -6.90 8.41 -3.03
C ILE A 107 -8.05 8.99 -3.85
N GLY A 108 -8.75 9.98 -3.31
CA GLY A 108 -9.86 10.63 -4.00
C GLY A 108 -9.42 11.38 -5.26
N ILE A 109 -8.27 12.04 -5.22
CA ILE A 109 -7.73 12.76 -6.38
C ILE A 109 -7.39 11.78 -7.51
N ARG A 110 -6.90 10.58 -7.17
CA ARG A 110 -6.54 9.56 -8.15
C ARG A 110 -7.72 9.16 -9.04
N HIS A 111 -8.92 9.22 -8.51
CA HIS A 111 -10.13 8.90 -9.24
C HIS A 111 -10.74 10.15 -9.84
#